data_bfa4d4663ab89c070274a35b7987b655
#
_entry.id   bfa4d4663ab89c070274a35b7987b655
#
_cell.length_a   1.000
_cell.length_b   1.000
_cell.length_c   1.000
_cell.angle_alpha   90.00
_cell.angle_beta   90.00
_cell.angle_gamma   90.00
#
_symmetry.space_group_name_H-M   'P 1'
#
loop_
_entity.id
_entity.type
_entity.pdbx_description
1 polymer ?
#
loop_
_entity_poly.entity_id
_entity_poly.type
_entity_poly.pdbx_seq_one_letter_code
_entity_poly.pdbx_strand_id
1 'polypeptide(L)'
;MQHFVDHFEEVPVVVLACLARYRPANPYEGNSVYPACQNLLLAARARGLGGVMTMWHAPVEGELRQLLEIPAEVAISATIPLGYPQGSHGPVRRRPLSELVFDDVWGQAGPWAVEPEGTEHTRAGPRPRPS
;
A
#
# COMPACT_ATOMS: atom_id res chain seq x y z
N MET A 1 -3.78 8.48 12.76
CA MET A 1 -4.17 8.59 11.33
C MET A 1 -4.81 9.93 11.03
N GLN A 2 -5.79 10.41 11.82
CA GLN A 2 -6.45 11.71 11.58
C GLN A 2 -5.46 12.88 11.49
N HIS A 3 -4.53 13.01 12.42
CA HIS A 3 -3.50 14.06 12.39
C HIS A 3 -2.73 14.13 11.06
N PHE A 4 -2.37 12.98 10.47
CA PHE A 4 -1.69 12.94 9.17
C PHE A 4 -2.61 13.41 8.01
N VAL A 5 -3.90 13.12 8.08
CA VAL A 5 -4.88 13.61 7.10
C VAL A 5 -5.04 15.12 7.20
N ASP A 6 -5.16 15.62 8.43
CA ASP A 6 -5.38 17.05 8.72
C ASP A 6 -4.16 17.94 8.41
N HIS A 7 -2.97 17.34 8.26
CA HIS A 7 -1.70 18.02 7.98
C HIS A 7 -1.02 17.48 6.72
N PHE A 8 -1.81 17.00 5.75
CA PHE A 8 -1.26 16.41 4.52
C PHE A 8 -0.44 17.41 3.69
N GLU A 9 -0.75 18.70 3.79
CA GLU A 9 -0.02 19.80 3.15
C GLU A 9 1.43 19.93 3.67
N GLU A 10 1.75 19.40 4.84
CA GLU A 10 3.11 19.39 5.41
C GLU A 10 3.99 18.27 4.84
N VAL A 11 3.42 17.38 4.02
CA VAL A 11 4.19 16.28 3.41
C VAL A 11 5.19 16.85 2.40
N PRO A 12 6.52 16.63 2.61
CA PRO A 12 7.52 17.28 1.79
C PRO A 12 7.59 16.77 0.35
N VAL A 13 7.19 15.51 0.12
CA VAL A 13 7.20 14.91 -1.21
C VAL A 13 5.97 14.01 -1.38
N VAL A 14 5.25 14.21 -2.47
CA VAL A 14 4.17 13.32 -2.91
C VAL A 14 4.54 12.75 -4.27
N VAL A 15 4.58 11.43 -4.37
CA VAL A 15 4.82 10.73 -5.63
C VAL A 15 3.49 10.21 -6.17
N LEU A 16 3.18 10.54 -7.41
CA LEU A 16 2.09 9.93 -8.17
C LEU A 16 2.68 8.80 -9.03
N ALA A 17 2.27 7.58 -8.75
CA ALA A 17 2.64 6.44 -9.58
C ALA A 17 1.67 6.36 -10.76
N CYS A 18 2.19 6.60 -11.95
CA CYS A 18 1.40 6.69 -13.17
C CYS A 18 1.72 5.52 -14.11
N LEU A 19 0.71 5.09 -14.87
CA LEU A 19 0.82 4.10 -15.94
C LEU A 19 0.40 4.72 -17.27
N ALA A 20 1.34 4.84 -18.21
CA ALA A 20 1.00 5.16 -19.59
C ALA A 20 0.33 3.94 -20.24
N ARG A 21 -0.94 4.07 -20.62
CA ARG A 21 -1.72 2.98 -21.20
C ARG A 21 -1.41 2.86 -22.70
N TYR A 22 -1.13 1.64 -23.13
CA TYR A 22 -1.01 1.26 -24.56
C TYR A 22 -2.15 0.34 -25.01
N ARG A 23 -3.13 0.08 -24.15
CA ARG A 23 -4.37 -0.67 -24.38
C ARG A 23 -5.50 -0.07 -23.54
N PRO A 24 -6.75 -0.40 -23.83
CA PRO A 24 -7.88 0.03 -23.00
C PRO A 24 -7.69 -0.32 -21.52
N ALA A 25 -8.24 0.53 -20.63
CA ALA A 25 -8.23 0.29 -19.19
C ALA A 25 -8.79 -1.09 -18.85
N ASN A 26 -8.17 -1.75 -17.90
CA ASN A 26 -8.64 -3.05 -17.41
C ASN A 26 -8.35 -3.17 -15.90
N PRO A 27 -9.06 -4.06 -15.18
CA PRO A 27 -8.94 -4.18 -13.72
C PRO A 27 -7.59 -4.71 -13.24
N TYR A 28 -6.73 -5.20 -14.13
CA TYR A 28 -5.43 -5.79 -13.79
C TYR A 28 -4.25 -4.86 -14.05
N GLU A 29 -4.48 -3.65 -14.57
CA GLU A 29 -3.38 -2.74 -14.96
C GLU A 29 -2.49 -2.33 -13.78
N GLY A 30 -3.02 -2.31 -12.56
CA GLY A 30 -2.27 -2.05 -11.34
C GLY A 30 -1.16 -3.05 -11.05
N ASN A 31 -1.26 -4.28 -11.57
CA ASN A 31 -0.26 -5.33 -11.37
C ASN A 31 1.14 -4.93 -11.87
N SER A 32 1.22 -4.04 -12.87
CA SER A 32 2.47 -3.53 -13.41
C SER A 32 3.08 -2.40 -12.57
N VAL A 33 2.26 -1.68 -11.80
CA VAL A 33 2.67 -0.47 -11.07
C VAL A 33 2.94 -0.75 -9.60
N TYR A 34 2.10 -1.54 -8.94
CA TYR A 34 2.20 -1.75 -7.49
C TYR A 34 3.51 -2.41 -7.03
N PRO A 35 4.14 -3.34 -7.78
CA PRO A 35 5.47 -3.82 -7.43
C PRO A 35 6.54 -2.72 -7.43
N ALA A 36 6.45 -1.77 -8.38
CA ALA A 36 7.35 -0.61 -8.41
C ALA A 36 7.12 0.33 -7.22
N CYS A 37 5.84 0.56 -6.83
CA CYS A 37 5.49 1.31 -5.63
C CYS A 37 6.06 0.64 -4.37
N GLN A 38 5.98 -0.68 -4.27
CA GLN A 38 6.55 -1.42 -3.14
C GLN A 38 8.07 -1.27 -3.09
N ASN A 39 8.76 -1.37 -4.22
CA ASN A 39 10.21 -1.17 -4.29
C ASN A 39 10.60 0.25 -3.89
N LEU A 40 9.83 1.26 -4.30
CA LEU A 40 10.03 2.65 -3.88
C LEU A 40 9.90 2.81 -2.36
N LEU A 41 8.89 2.20 -1.73
CA LEU A 41 8.71 2.24 -0.28
C LEU A 41 9.85 1.52 0.46
N LEU A 42 10.35 0.40 -0.06
CA LEU A 42 11.51 -0.30 0.51
C LEU A 42 12.78 0.54 0.39
N ALA A 43 13.02 1.16 -0.76
CA ALA A 43 14.16 2.05 -0.98
C ALA A 43 14.09 3.30 -0.08
N ALA A 44 12.89 3.89 0.09
CA ALA A 44 12.65 4.98 1.01
C ALA A 44 12.99 4.57 2.46
N ARG A 45 12.50 3.40 2.90
CA ARG A 45 12.79 2.86 4.22
C ARG A 45 14.29 2.64 4.46
N ALA A 46 15.02 2.13 3.47
CA ALA A 46 16.48 1.94 3.54
C ALA A 46 17.24 3.27 3.71
N ARG A 47 16.61 4.39 3.37
CA ARG A 47 17.15 5.76 3.51
C ARG A 47 16.61 6.50 4.73
N GLY A 48 15.89 5.82 5.64
CA GLY A 48 15.32 6.42 6.83
C GLY A 48 14.03 7.20 6.58
N LEU A 49 13.45 7.13 5.38
CA LEU A 49 12.18 7.75 5.07
C LEU A 49 11.01 6.83 5.41
N GLY A 50 9.87 7.43 5.74
CA GLY A 50 8.57 6.78 5.82
C GLY A 50 7.71 7.10 4.61
N GLY A 51 6.76 6.24 4.33
CA GLY A 51 5.78 6.45 3.26
C GLY A 51 4.67 5.42 3.31
N VAL A 52 3.60 5.70 2.61
CA VAL A 52 2.45 4.80 2.49
C VAL A 52 1.85 4.91 1.09
N MET A 53 1.44 3.78 0.52
CA MET A 53 0.71 3.78 -0.74
C MET A 53 -0.78 4.01 -0.45
N THR A 54 -1.35 5.03 -1.08
CA THR A 54 -2.76 5.42 -0.93
C THR A 54 -3.43 5.65 -2.29
N MET A 55 -4.75 5.84 -2.26
CA MET A 55 -5.57 6.25 -3.40
C MET A 55 -6.16 7.66 -3.19
N TRP A 56 -5.49 8.52 -2.45
CA TRP A 56 -6.02 9.83 -2.06
C TRP A 56 -6.18 10.82 -3.21
N HIS A 57 -5.61 10.54 -4.36
CA HIS A 57 -5.88 11.29 -5.58
C HIS A 57 -7.30 11.08 -6.12
N ALA A 58 -7.93 9.93 -5.86
CA ALA A 58 -9.17 9.55 -6.52
C ALA A 58 -10.33 10.57 -6.39
N PRO A 59 -10.59 11.19 -5.22
CA PRO A 59 -11.64 12.20 -5.10
C PRO A 59 -11.39 13.49 -5.87
N VAL A 60 -10.12 13.81 -6.14
CA VAL A 60 -9.67 15.07 -6.77
C VAL A 60 -8.90 14.84 -8.07
N GLU A 61 -9.06 13.67 -8.67
CA GLU A 61 -8.27 13.25 -9.84
C GLU A 61 -8.41 14.24 -11.01
N GLY A 62 -9.62 14.78 -11.25
CA GLY A 62 -9.86 15.75 -12.32
C GLY A 62 -9.06 17.04 -12.17
N GLU A 63 -9.04 17.60 -10.96
CA GLU A 63 -8.29 18.82 -10.62
C GLU A 63 -6.78 18.55 -10.69
N LEU A 64 -6.35 17.40 -10.18
CA LEU A 64 -4.96 16.98 -10.18
C LEU A 64 -4.41 16.81 -11.60
N ARG A 65 -5.23 16.24 -12.51
CA ARG A 65 -4.88 16.10 -13.93
C ARG A 65 -4.71 17.45 -14.60
N GLN A 66 -5.60 18.39 -14.32
CA GLN A 66 -5.51 19.76 -14.86
C GLN A 66 -4.26 20.47 -14.34
N LEU A 67 -4.01 20.41 -13.03
CA LEU A 67 -2.87 21.05 -12.38
C LEU A 67 -1.53 20.55 -12.89
N LEU A 68 -1.41 19.25 -13.13
CA LEU A 68 -0.16 18.59 -13.49
C LEU A 68 -0.09 18.21 -14.98
N GLU A 69 -1.07 18.64 -15.78
CA GLU A 69 -1.16 18.36 -17.22
C GLU A 69 -1.05 16.87 -17.56
N ILE A 70 -1.66 16.01 -16.72
CA ILE A 70 -1.61 14.54 -16.91
C ILE A 70 -2.56 14.12 -18.01
N PRO A 71 -2.08 13.52 -19.12
CA PRO A 71 -2.91 13.11 -20.24
C PRO A 71 -3.97 12.06 -19.86
N ALA A 72 -5.07 12.00 -20.62
CA ALA A 72 -6.19 11.10 -20.34
C ALA A 72 -5.82 9.61 -20.44
N GLU A 73 -4.86 9.27 -21.31
CA GLU A 73 -4.34 7.90 -21.48
C GLU A 73 -3.44 7.42 -20.35
N VAL A 74 -3.02 8.32 -19.46
CA VAL A 74 -2.21 7.98 -18.29
C VAL A 74 -3.10 7.70 -17.10
N ALA A 75 -3.02 6.50 -16.50
CA ALA A 75 -3.69 6.20 -15.24
C ALA A 75 -2.85 6.69 -14.05
N ILE A 76 -3.49 7.32 -13.07
CA ILE A 76 -2.87 7.56 -11.76
C ILE A 76 -3.19 6.33 -10.90
N SER A 77 -2.18 5.52 -10.60
CA SER A 77 -2.37 4.23 -9.94
C SER A 77 -2.23 4.30 -8.42
N ALA A 78 -1.44 5.23 -7.91
CA ALA A 78 -1.27 5.45 -6.48
C ALA A 78 -0.73 6.83 -6.16
N THR A 79 -1.01 7.30 -4.95
CA THR A 79 -0.42 8.48 -4.31
C THR A 79 0.45 8.01 -3.16
N ILE A 80 1.73 8.38 -3.17
CA ILE A 80 2.70 7.95 -2.16
C ILE A 80 3.33 9.17 -1.50
N PRO A 81 2.83 9.61 -0.35
CA PRO A 81 3.50 10.60 0.47
C PRO A 81 4.78 10.02 1.07
N LEU A 82 5.85 10.79 1.05
CA LEU A 82 7.17 10.45 1.60
C LEU A 82 7.67 11.56 2.53
N GLY A 83 8.28 11.18 3.63
CA GLY A 83 8.86 12.11 4.58
C GLY A 83 9.67 11.41 5.67
N TYR A 84 10.30 12.17 6.56
CA TYR A 84 10.96 11.60 7.71
C TYR A 84 9.91 11.24 8.78
N PRO A 85 9.88 9.98 9.26
CA PRO A 85 8.92 9.56 10.27
C PRO A 85 9.21 10.23 11.62
N GLN A 86 8.17 10.73 12.28
CA GLN A 86 8.28 11.34 13.62
C GLN A 86 8.52 10.33 14.73
N GLY A 87 8.35 9.02 14.45
CA GLY A 87 8.50 7.96 15.43
C GLY A 87 8.94 6.64 14.80
N SER A 88 9.27 5.68 15.65
CA SER A 88 9.56 4.32 15.21
C SER A 88 8.25 3.56 15.02
N HIS A 89 8.04 3.02 13.83
CA HIS A 89 6.96 2.09 13.55
C HIS A 89 7.44 0.68 13.95
N GLY A 90 6.68 0.05 14.84
CA GLY A 90 6.92 -1.33 15.23
C GLY A 90 6.67 -2.33 14.07
N PRO A 91 6.85 -3.63 14.34
CA PRO A 91 6.59 -4.67 13.35
C PRO A 91 5.12 -4.66 12.91
N VAL A 92 4.90 -4.96 11.64
CA VAL A 92 3.55 -5.02 11.08
C VAL A 92 2.82 -6.24 11.66
N ARG A 93 1.64 -6.01 12.21
CA ARG A 93 0.79 -7.10 12.70
C ARG A 93 0.19 -7.87 11.54
N ARG A 94 0.27 -9.19 11.61
CA ARG A 94 -0.28 -10.12 10.62
C ARG A 94 -1.18 -11.14 11.29
N ARG A 95 -2.15 -11.65 10.55
CA ARG A 95 -2.91 -12.81 10.95
C ARG A 95 -2.02 -14.07 10.86
N PRO A 96 -2.34 -15.13 11.63
CA PRO A 96 -1.64 -16.40 11.52
C PRO A 96 -1.58 -16.91 10.08
N LEU A 97 -0.47 -17.54 9.70
CA LEU A 97 -0.28 -18.10 8.36
C LEU A 97 -1.36 -19.11 8.00
N SER A 98 -1.78 -19.93 8.97
CA SER A 98 -2.84 -20.91 8.82
C SER A 98 -4.21 -20.33 8.43
N GLU A 99 -4.41 -19.03 8.64
CA GLU A 99 -5.62 -18.31 8.24
C GLU A 99 -5.52 -17.63 6.86
N LEU A 100 -4.33 -17.57 6.28
CA LEU A 100 -4.03 -16.76 5.11
C LEU A 100 -3.51 -17.57 3.92
N VAL A 101 -2.85 -18.68 4.19
CA VAL A 101 -2.20 -19.51 3.16
C VAL A 101 -2.69 -20.95 3.28
N PHE A 102 -3.09 -21.51 2.18
CA PHE A 102 -3.71 -22.83 2.12
C PHE A 102 -2.95 -23.72 1.15
N ASP A 103 -3.02 -25.01 1.37
CA ASP A 103 -2.39 -26.05 0.58
C ASP A 103 -3.46 -26.72 -0.27
N ASP A 104 -3.28 -26.72 -1.58
CA ASP A 104 -4.17 -27.27 -2.62
C ASP A 104 -5.62 -26.76 -2.59
N VAL A 105 -6.28 -26.75 -1.45
CA VAL A 105 -7.70 -26.44 -1.30
C VAL A 105 -7.90 -25.25 -0.34
N TRP A 106 -8.81 -24.34 -0.70
CA TRP A 106 -9.14 -23.19 0.13
C TRP A 106 -9.62 -23.61 1.54
N GLY A 107 -9.03 -23.01 2.56
CA GLY A 107 -9.35 -23.27 3.97
C GLY A 107 -8.55 -24.41 4.60
N GLN A 108 -7.76 -25.15 3.82
CA GLN A 108 -6.90 -26.23 4.30
C GLN A 108 -5.48 -25.70 4.53
N ALA A 109 -5.13 -25.38 5.76
CA ALA A 109 -3.77 -24.94 6.08
C ALA A 109 -2.79 -26.11 5.98
N GLY A 110 -1.66 -25.88 5.30
CA GLY A 110 -0.59 -26.88 5.21
C GLY A 110 0.16 -27.05 6.54
N PRO A 111 0.83 -28.19 6.76
CA PRO A 111 1.60 -28.46 7.98
C PRO A 111 2.77 -27.49 8.19
N TRP A 112 3.19 -26.80 7.14
CA TRP A 112 4.23 -25.77 7.14
C TRP A 112 3.72 -24.38 7.59
N ALA A 113 2.40 -24.19 7.70
CA ALA A 113 1.78 -22.92 8.11
C ALA A 113 1.89 -22.73 9.64
N VAL A 114 3.11 -22.81 10.15
CA VAL A 114 3.45 -22.69 11.57
C VAL A 114 3.98 -21.28 11.82
N GLU A 115 3.51 -20.64 12.89
CA GLU A 115 4.02 -19.34 13.31
C GLU A 115 5.45 -19.50 13.85
N PRO A 116 6.41 -18.67 13.41
CA PRO A 116 7.74 -18.65 13.99
C PRO A 116 7.70 -18.29 15.48
N GLU A 117 8.55 -18.92 16.25
CA GLU A 117 8.71 -18.62 17.68
C GLU A 117 9.04 -17.14 17.90
N GLY A 118 8.46 -16.50 18.91
CA GLY A 118 8.69 -15.10 19.26
C GLY A 118 7.91 -14.08 18.42
N THR A 119 6.96 -14.54 17.57
CA THR A 119 6.14 -13.64 16.74
C THR A 119 4.76 -13.34 17.31
N GLU A 120 4.44 -13.78 18.52
CA GLU A 120 3.13 -13.59 19.17
C GLU A 120 2.72 -12.12 19.26
N HIS A 121 3.67 -11.23 19.48
CA HIS A 121 3.45 -9.78 19.57
C HIS A 121 3.11 -9.13 18.21
N THR A 122 3.34 -9.82 17.09
CA THR A 122 3.03 -9.35 15.75
C THR A 122 1.68 -9.84 15.23
N ARG A 123 0.96 -10.66 16.00
CA ARG A 123 -0.35 -11.17 15.62
C ARG A 123 -1.41 -10.07 15.58
N ALA A 124 -2.17 -10.04 14.50
CA ALA A 124 -3.41 -9.28 14.46
C ALA A 124 -4.51 -10.09 15.14
N GLY A 125 -5.35 -9.42 15.92
CA GLY A 125 -6.55 -10.04 16.46
C GLY A 125 -7.51 -10.52 15.36
N PRO A 126 -8.49 -11.40 15.70
CA PRO A 126 -9.48 -11.88 14.74
C PRO A 126 -10.27 -10.70 14.16
N ARG A 127 -10.56 -10.76 12.85
CA ARG A 127 -11.47 -9.78 12.24
C ARG A 127 -12.87 -9.99 12.81
N PRO A 128 -13.62 -8.91 13.16
CA PRO A 128 -15.04 -9.03 13.37
C PRO A 128 -15.68 -9.65 12.13
N ARG A 129 -16.52 -10.66 12.30
CA ARG A 129 -17.27 -11.22 11.18
C ARG A 129 -18.22 -10.14 10.65
N PRO A 130 -18.32 -9.95 9.32
CA PRO A 130 -19.38 -9.11 8.79
C PRO A 130 -20.72 -9.66 9.23
N SER A 131 -21.54 -8.81 9.83
CA SER A 131 -22.93 -9.09 10.20
C SER A 131 -23.79 -9.28 8.97
#